data_e990ce962169d5d43719930c6a699acb
#
_entry.id   e990ce962169d5d43719930c6a699acb
#
_cell.length_a   1.000
_cell.length_b   1.000
_cell.length_c   1.000
_cell.angle_alpha   90.00
_cell.angle_beta   90.00
_cell.angle_gamma   90.00
#
_symmetry.space_group_name_H-M   'P 1'
#
loop_
_entity.id
_entity.type
_entity.pdbx_description
1 polymer ?
#
loop_
_entity_poly.entity_id
_entity_poly.type
_entity_poly.pdbx_seq_one_letter_code
_entity_poly.pdbx_strand_id
1 'polypeptide(L)'
;MTKSLKDVSDAMREIDFCTLATRTADGSIGSRPMSNNRNVDYEGDAWFFTFENRQMIRDIEQNPNVGVTYMGSPGVMGLFGKPGMFIHVEGHAKLIADKAAFRAHWEPALDRWFKEGVDTPGLMLIQVTARRIHYWDGMDEGEVELEHATA
;
A
#
# COMPACT_ATOMS: atom_id res chain seq x y z
N MET A 1 10.86 21.89 5.15
CA MET A 1 11.78 20.73 5.03
C MET A 1 11.04 19.54 4.44
N THR A 2 11.68 18.88 3.50
CA THR A 2 11.12 17.69 2.88
C THR A 2 11.10 16.52 3.86
N LYS A 3 10.00 15.80 3.93
CA LYS A 3 9.89 14.60 4.74
C LYS A 3 10.69 13.46 4.12
N SER A 4 11.27 12.63 4.97
CA SER A 4 12.04 11.46 4.53
C SER A 4 11.14 10.23 4.38
N LEU A 5 11.67 9.18 3.77
CA LEU A 5 10.97 7.90 3.69
C LEU A 5 10.68 7.35 5.10
N LYS A 6 11.57 7.59 6.05
CA LYS A 6 11.35 7.19 7.44
C LYS A 6 10.15 7.93 8.05
N ASP A 7 10.00 9.22 7.79
CA ASP A 7 8.86 9.99 8.27
C ASP A 7 7.55 9.43 7.75
N VAL A 8 7.53 9.05 6.47
CA VAL A 8 6.37 8.43 5.83
C VAL A 8 6.09 7.06 6.44
N SER A 9 7.13 6.25 6.64
CA SER A 9 7.00 4.93 7.26
C SER A 9 6.40 5.04 8.67
N ASP A 10 6.89 5.98 9.46
CA ASP A 10 6.38 6.20 10.82
C ASP A 10 4.88 6.60 10.79
N ALA A 11 4.50 7.44 9.85
CA ALA A 11 3.09 7.83 9.69
C ALA A 11 2.22 6.65 9.24
N MET A 12 2.70 5.82 8.33
CA MET A 12 1.98 4.65 7.85
C MET A 12 1.70 3.64 8.96
N ARG A 13 2.56 3.56 9.98
CA ARG A 13 2.36 2.65 11.11
C ARG A 13 1.11 2.97 11.93
N GLU A 14 0.60 4.19 11.81
CA GLU A 14 -0.61 4.63 12.52
C GLU A 14 -1.88 4.44 11.68
N ILE A 15 -1.76 3.87 10.47
CA ILE A 15 -2.87 3.74 9.53
C ILE A 15 -3.19 2.26 9.30
N ASP A 16 -4.43 1.85 9.63
CA ASP A 16 -4.87 0.46 9.50
C ASP A 16 -5.19 0.07 8.07
N PHE A 17 -5.80 0.98 7.32
CA PHE A 17 -6.29 0.70 5.96
C PHE A 17 -5.80 1.75 4.99
N CYS A 18 -5.48 1.30 3.80
CA CYS A 18 -5.17 2.17 2.67
C CYS A 18 -6.10 1.82 1.52
N THR A 19 -6.07 2.62 0.47
CA THR A 19 -6.88 2.41 -0.72
C THR A 19 -5.95 2.15 -1.90
N LEU A 20 -6.18 1.03 -2.60
CA LEU A 20 -5.42 0.68 -3.80
C LEU A 20 -6.27 0.99 -5.03
N ALA A 21 -5.80 1.89 -5.87
CA ALA A 21 -6.46 2.29 -7.10
C ALA A 21 -5.77 1.67 -8.30
N THR A 22 -6.57 1.10 -9.20
CA THR A 22 -6.10 0.46 -10.43
C THR A 22 -6.83 1.08 -11.62
N ARG A 23 -6.24 0.94 -12.81
CA ARG A 23 -6.90 1.36 -14.04
C ARG A 23 -7.60 0.17 -14.68
N THR A 24 -8.89 0.34 -14.95
CA THR A 24 -9.71 -0.70 -15.58
C THR A 24 -9.52 -0.74 -17.08
N ALA A 25 -10.06 -1.79 -17.73
CA ALA A 25 -9.91 -2.00 -19.16
C ALA A 25 -10.47 -0.84 -20.01
N ASP A 26 -11.53 -0.16 -19.54
CA ASP A 26 -12.11 0.98 -20.25
C ASP A 26 -11.45 2.33 -19.90
N GLY A 27 -10.36 2.30 -19.13
CA GLY A 27 -9.64 3.49 -18.74
C GLY A 27 -10.14 4.18 -17.48
N SER A 28 -11.19 3.64 -16.86
CA SER A 28 -11.70 4.15 -15.58
C SER A 28 -10.75 3.80 -14.45
N ILE A 29 -10.97 4.38 -13.29
CA ILE A 29 -10.19 4.10 -12.09
C ILE A 29 -11.06 3.36 -11.09
N GLY A 30 -10.65 2.14 -10.74
CA GLY A 30 -11.26 1.36 -9.67
C GLY A 30 -10.43 1.47 -8.41
N SER A 31 -11.09 1.43 -7.26
CA SER A 31 -10.40 1.56 -5.98
C SER A 31 -11.05 0.65 -4.94
N ARG A 32 -10.28 0.14 -4.00
CA ARG A 32 -10.75 -0.74 -2.93
C ARG A 32 -9.88 -0.60 -1.69
N PRO A 33 -10.45 -0.86 -0.50
CA PRO A 33 -9.66 -0.83 0.72
C PRO A 33 -8.74 -2.03 0.82
N MET A 34 -7.56 -1.82 1.37
CA MET A 34 -6.58 -2.86 1.65
C MET A 34 -6.05 -2.68 3.06
N SER A 35 -5.75 -3.79 3.72
CA SER A 35 -5.10 -3.75 5.03
C SER A 35 -3.66 -3.33 4.88
N ASN A 36 -3.26 -2.36 5.68
CA ASN A 36 -1.87 -1.91 5.73
C ASN A 36 -1.10 -2.75 6.76
N ASN A 37 0.07 -3.24 6.38
CA ASN A 37 0.94 -3.93 7.31
C ASN A 37 1.69 -2.90 8.17
N ARG A 38 1.25 -2.75 9.42
CA ARG A 38 1.79 -1.76 10.36
C ARG A 38 3.02 -2.27 11.12
N ASN A 39 3.39 -3.53 10.95
CA ASN A 39 4.43 -4.17 11.74
C ASN A 39 5.81 -4.13 11.10
N VAL A 40 5.90 -3.66 9.88
CA VAL A 40 7.18 -3.54 9.16
C VAL A 40 7.41 -2.11 8.72
N ASP A 41 8.69 -1.75 8.58
CA ASP A 41 9.07 -0.46 8.05
C ASP A 41 8.75 -0.41 6.56
N TYR A 42 8.23 0.73 6.12
CA TYR A 42 8.00 0.97 4.70
C TYR A 42 9.29 1.51 4.07
N GLU A 43 9.81 0.76 3.12
CA GLU A 43 11.06 1.10 2.44
C GLU A 43 10.87 1.33 0.94
N GLY A 44 9.64 1.59 0.52
CA GLY A 44 9.31 1.82 -0.89
C GLY A 44 8.49 0.71 -1.53
N ASP A 45 8.32 -0.42 -0.86
CA ASP A 45 7.49 -1.53 -1.33
C ASP A 45 6.35 -1.80 -0.36
N ALA A 46 5.13 -1.88 -0.88
CA ALA A 46 3.96 -2.31 -0.12
C ALA A 46 3.54 -3.70 -0.62
N TRP A 47 3.02 -4.52 0.28
CA TRP A 47 2.69 -5.91 0.02
C TRP A 47 1.25 -6.18 0.43
N PHE A 48 0.43 -6.64 -0.53
CA PHE A 48 -1.00 -6.88 -0.29
C PHE A 48 -1.38 -8.27 -0.73
N PHE A 49 -2.10 -9.00 0.13
CA PHE A 49 -2.66 -10.31 -0.21
C PHE A 49 -4.10 -10.18 -0.68
N THR A 50 -4.46 -10.92 -1.71
CA THR A 50 -5.80 -10.98 -2.26
C THR A 50 -6.01 -12.34 -2.93
N PHE A 51 -7.11 -12.47 -3.67
CA PHE A 51 -7.42 -13.69 -4.45
C PHE A 51 -7.21 -13.43 -5.93
N GLU A 52 -6.70 -14.44 -6.64
CA GLU A 52 -6.38 -14.35 -8.06
C GLU A 52 -7.58 -14.05 -8.96
N ASN A 53 -8.81 -14.33 -8.49
CA ASN A 53 -10.04 -14.12 -9.26
C ASN A 53 -10.65 -12.73 -9.13
N ARG A 54 -9.96 -11.80 -8.46
CA ARG A 54 -10.48 -10.43 -8.28
C ARG A 54 -10.25 -9.58 -9.53
N GLN A 55 -11.17 -8.62 -9.76
CA GLN A 55 -11.06 -7.70 -10.91
C GLN A 55 -9.75 -6.91 -10.86
N MET A 56 -9.32 -6.52 -9.67
CA MET A 56 -8.07 -5.81 -9.46
C MET A 56 -6.86 -6.53 -10.07
N ILE A 57 -6.83 -7.87 -10.02
CA ILE A 57 -5.75 -8.66 -10.60
C ILE A 57 -5.76 -8.51 -12.12
N ARG A 58 -6.93 -8.59 -12.76
CA ARG A 58 -7.05 -8.38 -14.21
C ARG A 58 -6.64 -6.97 -14.61
N ASP A 59 -7.01 -5.98 -13.80
CA ASP A 59 -6.63 -4.58 -14.04
C ASP A 59 -5.11 -4.43 -14.02
N ILE A 60 -4.44 -5.01 -13.02
CA ILE A 60 -2.98 -4.94 -12.86
C ILE A 60 -2.26 -5.67 -14.00
N GLU A 61 -2.79 -6.81 -14.44
CA GLU A 61 -2.22 -7.53 -15.58
C GLU A 61 -2.21 -6.69 -16.85
N GLN A 62 -3.24 -5.87 -17.05
CA GLN A 62 -3.35 -4.99 -18.21
C GLN A 62 -2.58 -3.69 -18.04
N ASN A 63 -2.57 -3.14 -16.83
CA ASN A 63 -1.88 -1.89 -16.53
C ASN A 63 -1.31 -1.94 -15.11
N PRO A 64 -0.01 -2.12 -14.97
CA PRO A 64 0.62 -2.26 -13.65
C PRO A 64 0.79 -0.94 -12.89
N ASN A 65 0.44 0.20 -13.48
CA ASN A 65 0.50 1.48 -12.79
C ASN A 65 -0.67 1.59 -11.83
N VAL A 66 -0.37 1.80 -10.55
CA VAL A 66 -1.36 1.83 -9.47
C VAL A 66 -1.12 3.02 -8.55
N GLY A 67 -2.13 3.35 -7.75
CA GLY A 67 -2.00 4.35 -6.71
C GLY A 67 -2.41 3.78 -5.37
N VAL A 68 -1.66 4.09 -4.33
CA VAL A 68 -2.01 3.68 -2.96
C VAL A 68 -2.13 4.92 -2.10
N THR A 69 -3.28 5.11 -1.47
CA THR A 69 -3.54 6.27 -0.63
C THR A 69 -3.69 5.84 0.81
N TYR A 70 -2.91 6.46 1.67
CA TYR A 70 -2.95 6.25 3.11
C TYR A 70 -3.53 7.51 3.73
N MET A 71 -4.66 7.36 4.41
CA MET A 71 -5.35 8.50 5.01
C MET A 71 -5.10 8.51 6.51
N GLY A 72 -4.27 9.44 6.95
CA GLY A 72 -3.96 9.61 8.34
C GLY A 72 -5.21 9.95 9.14
N SER A 73 -5.33 9.33 10.31
CA SER A 73 -6.42 9.61 11.23
C SER A 73 -5.92 10.58 12.29
N PRO A 74 -6.73 11.58 12.67
CA PRO A 74 -6.32 12.49 13.73
C PRO A 74 -6.17 11.81 15.11
N GLY A 75 -6.82 10.65 15.33
CA GLY A 75 -6.74 9.97 16.61
C GLY A 75 -7.12 10.89 17.77
N VAL A 76 -6.60 10.59 18.94
CA VAL A 76 -6.80 11.44 20.11
C VAL A 76 -6.18 12.82 19.90
N MET A 77 -5.06 12.88 19.19
CA MET A 77 -4.35 14.16 18.93
C MET A 77 -5.11 15.06 17.95
N GLY A 78 -6.02 14.51 17.18
CA GLY A 78 -6.88 15.30 16.28
C GLY A 78 -7.82 16.23 17.03
N LEU A 79 -8.16 15.89 18.26
CA LEU A 79 -8.93 16.78 19.15
C LEU A 79 -8.17 18.07 19.45
N PHE A 80 -6.85 18.06 19.24
CA PHE A 80 -5.98 19.22 19.47
C PHE A 80 -5.55 19.87 18.14
N GLY A 81 -6.27 19.61 17.05
CA GLY A 81 -6.06 20.28 15.79
C GLY A 81 -4.93 19.71 14.91
N LYS A 82 -4.46 18.50 15.21
CA LYS A 82 -3.43 17.84 14.40
C LYS A 82 -4.03 16.68 13.63
N PRO A 83 -4.43 16.87 12.36
CA PRO A 83 -4.81 15.75 11.51
C PRO A 83 -3.58 14.89 11.26
N GLY A 84 -3.81 13.60 10.99
CA GLY A 84 -2.72 12.70 10.60
C GLY A 84 -2.18 13.08 9.22
N MET A 85 -1.02 12.55 8.89
CA MET A 85 -0.42 12.75 7.58
C MET A 85 -1.19 11.94 6.53
N PHE A 86 -1.48 12.56 5.39
CA PHE A 86 -2.02 11.86 4.22
C PHE A 86 -0.88 11.55 3.27
N ILE A 87 -0.89 10.35 2.69
CA ILE A 87 0.20 9.89 1.83
C ILE A 87 -0.40 9.26 0.59
N HIS A 88 0.13 9.60 -0.57
CA HIS A 88 -0.22 8.96 -1.83
C HIS A 88 1.02 8.43 -2.52
N VAL A 89 0.98 7.13 -2.85
CA VAL A 89 2.08 6.45 -3.55
C VAL A 89 1.65 6.18 -4.98
N GLU A 90 2.36 6.75 -5.93
CA GLU A 90 2.27 6.35 -7.34
C GLU A 90 3.24 5.19 -7.51
N GLY A 91 2.73 4.03 -7.88
CA GLY A 91 3.56 2.83 -7.89
C GLY A 91 3.35 1.95 -9.09
N HIS A 92 4.19 0.92 -9.14
CA HIS A 92 4.14 -0.14 -10.14
C HIS A 92 3.86 -1.45 -9.41
N ALA A 93 2.81 -2.15 -9.81
CA ALA A 93 2.40 -3.40 -9.17
C ALA A 93 2.97 -4.60 -9.89
N LYS A 94 3.40 -5.58 -9.10
CA LYS A 94 3.86 -6.89 -9.58
C LYS A 94 3.02 -7.96 -8.89
N LEU A 95 2.53 -8.92 -9.66
CA LEU A 95 1.76 -10.05 -9.14
C LEU A 95 2.68 -11.23 -8.86
N ILE A 96 2.55 -11.81 -7.68
CA ILE A 96 3.39 -12.90 -7.23
C ILE A 96 2.51 -14.04 -6.73
N ALA A 97 2.74 -15.26 -7.25
CA ALA A 97 1.99 -16.45 -6.88
C ALA A 97 2.90 -17.54 -6.29
N ASP A 98 3.97 -17.15 -5.62
CA ASP A 98 4.98 -18.04 -5.07
C ASP A 98 4.84 -18.16 -3.56
N LYS A 99 4.74 -19.40 -3.04
CA LYS A 99 4.57 -19.65 -1.61
C LYS A 99 5.73 -19.16 -0.75
N ALA A 100 6.94 -19.18 -1.27
CA ALA A 100 8.08 -18.66 -0.52
C ALA A 100 7.93 -17.16 -0.26
N ALA A 101 7.47 -16.42 -1.28
CA ALA A 101 7.17 -15.00 -1.14
C ALA A 101 5.99 -14.78 -0.19
N PHE A 102 4.96 -15.64 -0.25
CA PHE A 102 3.82 -15.56 0.68
C PHE A 102 4.30 -15.68 2.13
N ARG A 103 5.15 -16.65 2.42
CA ARG A 103 5.68 -16.84 3.78
C ARG A 103 6.54 -15.66 4.22
N ALA A 104 7.33 -15.11 3.31
CA ALA A 104 8.23 -13.99 3.62
C ALA A 104 7.46 -12.73 4.04
N HIS A 105 6.24 -12.55 3.51
CA HIS A 105 5.44 -11.34 3.74
C HIS A 105 4.16 -11.59 4.53
N TRP A 106 3.98 -12.80 5.06
CA TRP A 106 2.79 -13.13 5.83
C TRP A 106 2.81 -12.46 7.20
N GLU A 107 1.67 -11.92 7.59
CA GLU A 107 1.46 -11.30 8.90
C GLU A 107 0.37 -12.06 9.66
N PRO A 108 0.53 -12.27 10.98
CA PRO A 108 -0.50 -12.96 11.76
C PRO A 108 -1.88 -12.34 11.67
N ALA A 109 -1.96 -11.02 11.51
CA ALA A 109 -3.25 -10.33 11.36
C ALA A 109 -4.02 -10.76 10.11
N LEU A 110 -3.34 -11.32 9.12
CA LEU A 110 -3.98 -11.83 7.89
C LEU A 110 -4.76 -13.11 8.12
N ASP A 111 -4.49 -13.83 9.21
CA ASP A 111 -5.15 -15.10 9.50
C ASP A 111 -6.67 -14.95 9.62
N ARG A 112 -7.14 -13.80 10.05
CA ARG A 112 -8.59 -13.53 10.14
C ARG A 112 -9.27 -13.42 8.77
N TRP A 113 -8.51 -13.06 7.73
CA TRP A 113 -9.01 -12.95 6.35
C TRP A 113 -8.78 -14.21 5.54
N PHE A 114 -7.72 -14.93 5.86
CA PHE A 114 -7.27 -16.12 5.13
C PHE A 114 -7.02 -17.25 6.14
N LYS A 115 -8.06 -18.03 6.41
CA LYS A 115 -8.02 -19.04 7.48
C LYS A 115 -7.04 -20.17 7.21
N GLU A 116 -6.71 -20.43 5.95
CA GLU A 116 -5.75 -21.47 5.59
C GLU A 116 -4.32 -20.90 5.41
N GLY A 117 -4.12 -19.63 5.75
CA GLY A 117 -2.81 -18.99 5.69
C GLY A 117 -2.24 -18.98 4.28
N VAL A 118 -0.95 -19.25 4.17
CA VAL A 118 -0.25 -19.27 2.87
C VAL A 118 -0.72 -20.41 1.95
N ASP A 119 -1.47 -21.36 2.48
CA ASP A 119 -2.03 -22.48 1.71
C ASP A 119 -3.43 -22.16 1.18
N THR A 120 -3.93 -20.96 1.37
CA THR A 120 -5.24 -20.53 0.88
C THR A 120 -5.29 -20.70 -0.64
N PRO A 121 -6.28 -21.46 -1.18
CA PRO A 121 -6.41 -21.62 -2.63
C PRO A 121 -6.66 -20.28 -3.32
N GLY A 122 -5.95 -20.04 -4.41
CA GLY A 122 -6.11 -18.82 -5.20
C GLY A 122 -5.48 -17.58 -4.58
N LEU A 123 -4.62 -17.74 -3.58
CA LEU A 123 -3.94 -16.61 -2.95
C LEU A 123 -3.01 -15.92 -3.95
N MET A 124 -2.99 -14.59 -3.89
CA MET A 124 -2.13 -13.76 -4.74
C MET A 124 -1.51 -12.66 -3.90
N LEU A 125 -0.23 -12.39 -4.11
CA LEU A 125 0.48 -11.30 -3.46
C LEU A 125 0.74 -10.21 -4.48
N ILE A 126 0.43 -8.97 -4.10
CA ILE A 126 0.70 -7.79 -4.92
C ILE A 126 1.83 -7.01 -4.26
N GLN A 127 2.93 -6.83 -4.98
CA GLN A 127 4.02 -5.94 -4.57
C GLN A 127 3.85 -4.61 -5.29
N VAL A 128 3.74 -3.52 -4.56
CA VAL A 128 3.68 -2.18 -5.15
C VAL A 128 4.97 -1.46 -4.82
N THR A 129 5.78 -1.21 -5.85
CA THR A 129 7.02 -0.45 -5.72
C THR A 129 6.76 1.01 -6.02
N ALA A 130 7.10 1.88 -5.08
CA ALA A 130 6.87 3.31 -5.21
C ALA A 130 7.76 3.92 -6.29
N ARG A 131 7.16 4.75 -7.15
CA ARG A 131 7.87 5.61 -8.09
C ARG A 131 7.91 7.03 -7.58
N ARG A 132 6.83 7.46 -6.90
CA ARG A 132 6.66 8.80 -6.38
C ARG A 132 5.78 8.74 -5.16
N ILE A 133 6.18 9.46 -4.11
CA ILE A 133 5.41 9.52 -2.87
C ILE A 133 5.14 10.99 -2.54
N HIS A 134 3.86 11.35 -2.47
CA HIS A 134 3.41 12.66 -2.02
C HIS A 134 2.87 12.58 -0.61
N TYR A 135 3.03 13.64 0.16
CA TYR A 135 2.47 13.72 1.49
C TYR A 135 1.80 15.07 1.72
N TRP A 136 0.83 15.07 2.62
CA TRP A 136 0.14 16.25 3.11
C TRP A 136 0.12 16.16 4.63
N ASP A 137 0.79 17.07 5.30
CA ASP A 137 0.89 17.11 6.76
C ASP A 137 0.46 18.50 7.23
N GLY A 138 -0.83 18.67 7.51
CA GLY A 138 -1.40 19.97 7.79
C GLY A 138 -1.32 20.87 6.57
N MET A 139 -0.69 22.00 6.70
CA MET A 139 -0.46 22.94 5.60
C MET A 139 0.79 22.62 4.79
N ASP A 140 1.57 21.66 5.26
CA ASP A 140 2.81 21.25 4.60
C ASP A 140 2.50 20.15 3.59
N GLU A 141 3.01 20.28 2.37
CA GLU A 141 2.92 19.21 1.38
C GLU A 141 4.21 19.12 0.60
N GLY A 142 4.50 17.93 0.12
CA GLY A 142 5.72 17.73 -0.64
C GLY A 142 5.83 16.33 -1.21
N GLU A 143 6.98 16.06 -1.76
CA GLU A 143 7.32 14.78 -2.38
C GLU A 143 8.55 14.23 -1.68
N VAL A 144 8.50 12.93 -1.37
CA VAL A 144 9.64 12.24 -0.75
C VAL A 144 10.64 11.88 -1.84
N GLU A 145 11.91 12.19 -1.62
CA GLU A 145 12.97 11.75 -2.52
C GLU A 145 13.21 10.25 -2.33
N LEU A 146 13.11 9.49 -3.41
CA LEU A 146 13.37 8.07 -3.42
C LEU A 146 14.70 7.79 -4.07
N GLU A 147 15.56 7.06 -3.35
CA GLU A 147 16.74 6.50 -3.96
C GLU A 147 16.31 5.27 -4.76
N HIS A 148 15.99 5.48 -6.03
CA HIS A 148 15.77 4.36 -6.91
C HIS A 148 17.11 3.76 -7.26
N ALA A 149 17.25 2.46 -6.99
CA ALA A 149 18.25 1.69 -7.67
C ALA A 149 18.02 1.96 -9.16
N THR A 150 19.01 2.46 -9.83
CA THR A 150 18.96 2.75 -11.27
C THR A 150 18.37 1.55 -12.00
N ALA A 151 17.27 1.80 -12.62
CA ALA A 151 16.64 0.79 -13.45
C ALA A 151 17.62 0.36 -14.53
#